data_f1d0a4934a767c805e274cd5d8bbbfd7
#
_entry.id   f1d0a4934a767c805e274cd5d8bbbfd7
#
_cell.length_a   1.000
_cell.length_b   1.000
_cell.length_c   1.000
_cell.angle_alpha   90.00
_cell.angle_beta   90.00
_cell.angle_gamma   90.00
#
_symmetry.space_group_name_H-M   'P 1'
#
loop_
_entity.id
_entity.type
_entity.pdbx_description
1 polymer ?
#
loop_
_entity_poly.entity_id
_entity_poly.type
_entity_poly.pdbx_seq_one_letter_code
_entity_poly.pdbx_strand_id
1 'polypeptide(L)'
;MFFDTHNHSQFSFDGKGTTVEKSAVAAAEKGFGGICFTDHCDFYVPKMKEEFEPIVSEVFDVDAQQAEIDRVNGLIAEGVYGKSVPRKFKVFKGIELGLGEKNHDQTRELLSGHKFDQIIASVHYLEDTDPYFGPYYKGKNWKEAYGRYLETILREMRWLGDFDIMGHFDYVARYAPYPKESVLYRDFPGLFDEIFKYLIENGKGLEVNT
;
A
#
# COMPACT_ATOMS: atom_id res chain seq x y z
N MET A 1 19.83 -4.93 -9.98
CA MET A 1 19.73 -4.86 -8.51
C MET A 1 18.24 -4.71 -8.22
N PHE A 2 17.66 -5.56 -7.39
CA PHE A 2 16.24 -5.53 -7.04
C PHE A 2 16.06 -4.82 -5.72
N PHE A 3 14.92 -4.18 -5.55
CA PHE A 3 14.45 -3.55 -4.31
C PHE A 3 13.14 -4.20 -3.91
N ASP A 4 12.94 -4.35 -2.62
CA ASP A 4 11.64 -4.72 -2.07
C ASP A 4 10.89 -3.44 -1.75
N THR A 5 9.77 -3.22 -2.41
CA THR A 5 9.11 -1.91 -2.45
C THR A 5 7.76 -1.85 -1.73
N HIS A 6 7.25 -2.98 -1.20
CA HIS A 6 6.01 -3.01 -0.46
C HIS A 6 6.17 -3.92 0.75
N ASN A 7 6.45 -3.33 1.90
CA ASN A 7 6.66 -4.04 3.16
C ASN A 7 6.07 -3.28 4.32
N HIS A 8 5.47 -4.03 5.25
CA HIS A 8 4.96 -3.50 6.51
C HIS A 8 5.91 -3.84 7.65
N SER A 9 6.06 -2.90 8.58
CA SER A 9 6.93 -3.02 9.74
C SER A 9 6.12 -3.11 11.04
N GLN A 10 6.81 -3.08 12.18
CA GLN A 10 6.17 -3.05 13.49
C GLN A 10 5.25 -1.85 13.72
N PHE A 11 5.30 -0.85 12.87
CA PHE A 11 4.44 0.34 12.96
C PHE A 11 3.07 0.13 12.32
N SER A 12 2.93 -0.84 11.41
CA SER A 12 1.65 -1.21 10.81
C SER A 12 0.89 -2.19 11.71
N PHE A 13 -0.44 -2.11 11.70
CA PHE A 13 -1.30 -2.99 12.50
C PHE A 13 -1.12 -4.48 12.15
N ASP A 14 -0.77 -4.78 10.91
CA ASP A 14 -0.55 -6.12 10.37
C ASP A 14 0.93 -6.55 10.33
N GLY A 15 1.87 -5.64 10.56
CA GLY A 15 3.31 -5.89 10.58
C GLY A 15 3.83 -6.58 11.85
N LYS A 16 2.95 -7.16 12.66
CA LYS A 16 3.28 -7.83 13.94
C LYS A 16 4.20 -9.03 13.70
N GLY A 17 5.36 -9.01 14.37
CA GLY A 17 6.36 -10.11 14.31
C GLY A 17 7.62 -9.80 13.51
N THR A 18 7.65 -8.68 12.82
CA THR A 18 8.86 -8.17 12.18
C THR A 18 9.25 -6.78 12.73
N THR A 19 10.42 -6.30 12.35
CA THR A 19 10.88 -4.93 12.63
C THR A 19 11.62 -4.41 11.40
N VAL A 20 11.69 -3.08 11.27
CA VAL A 20 12.50 -2.43 10.22
C VAL A 20 13.88 -3.07 10.11
N GLU A 21 14.57 -3.21 11.25
CA GLU A 21 15.91 -3.78 11.31
C GLU A 21 15.98 -5.25 10.84
N LYS A 22 15.10 -6.11 11.36
CA LYS A 22 15.06 -7.54 10.99
C LYS A 22 14.79 -7.74 9.50
N SER A 23 13.80 -7.03 8.98
CA SER A 23 13.42 -7.13 7.57
C SER A 23 14.50 -6.57 6.66
N ALA A 24 15.17 -5.47 7.04
CA ALA A 24 16.29 -4.91 6.29
C ALA A 24 17.49 -5.89 6.21
N VAL A 25 17.84 -6.53 7.33
CA VAL A 25 18.90 -7.57 7.35
C VAL A 25 18.52 -8.75 6.45
N ALA A 26 17.29 -9.26 6.59
CA ALA A 26 16.82 -10.39 5.78
C ALA A 26 16.77 -10.08 4.27
N ALA A 27 16.36 -8.88 3.89
CA ALA A 27 16.37 -8.45 2.49
C ALA A 27 17.80 -8.35 1.93
N ALA A 28 18.72 -7.78 2.72
CA ALA A 28 20.14 -7.70 2.32
C ALA A 28 20.77 -9.08 2.15
N GLU A 29 20.50 -10.02 3.06
CA GLU A 29 20.98 -11.42 2.98
C GLU A 29 20.44 -12.17 1.76
N LYS A 30 19.22 -11.82 1.32
CA LYS A 30 18.63 -12.33 0.07
C LYS A 30 19.19 -11.65 -1.20
N GLY A 31 20.06 -10.65 -1.05
CA GLY A 31 20.73 -9.99 -2.18
C GLY A 31 19.95 -8.81 -2.77
N PHE A 32 18.93 -8.30 -2.08
CA PHE A 32 18.29 -7.05 -2.48
C PHE A 32 19.25 -5.86 -2.32
N GLY A 33 19.02 -4.81 -3.07
CA GLY A 33 19.78 -3.56 -2.99
C GLY A 33 19.25 -2.59 -1.95
N GLY A 34 18.01 -2.78 -1.53
CA GLY A 34 17.30 -2.01 -0.51
C GLY A 34 15.90 -2.52 -0.28
N ILE A 35 15.25 -1.95 0.72
CA ILE A 35 13.87 -2.24 1.12
C ILE A 35 13.15 -0.93 1.46
N CYS A 36 11.90 -0.81 1.07
CA CYS A 36 11.03 0.30 1.41
C CYS A 36 9.96 -0.17 2.38
N PHE A 37 9.78 0.54 3.49
CA PHE A 37 8.68 0.28 4.40
C PHE A 37 7.52 1.20 4.09
N THR A 38 6.39 0.60 3.79
CA THR A 38 5.17 1.25 3.31
C THR A 38 4.02 0.87 4.24
N ASP A 39 4.18 1.18 5.53
CA ASP A 39 3.17 0.86 6.55
C ASP A 39 1.82 1.48 6.20
N HIS A 40 0.72 0.82 6.57
CA HIS A 40 -0.65 1.24 6.28
C HIS A 40 -0.99 2.60 6.88
N CYS A 41 -1.64 3.45 6.08
CA CYS A 41 -2.20 4.71 6.51
C CYS A 41 -3.61 4.91 5.95
N ASP A 42 -4.59 4.38 6.67
CA ASP A 42 -6.02 4.51 6.39
C ASP A 42 -6.68 5.37 7.46
N PHE A 43 -6.99 6.63 7.13
CA PHE A 43 -7.61 7.58 8.09
C PHE A 43 -9.06 7.27 8.39
N TYR A 44 -9.75 6.64 7.45
CA TYR A 44 -11.12 6.23 7.62
C TYR A 44 -11.22 4.71 7.49
N VAL A 45 -11.51 4.07 8.60
CA VAL A 45 -11.81 2.64 8.66
C VAL A 45 -13.31 2.48 8.88
N PRO A 46 -14.05 1.84 7.95
CA PRO A 46 -15.47 1.62 8.11
C PRO A 46 -15.77 0.81 9.38
N LYS A 47 -16.89 1.09 10.02
CA LYS A 47 -17.37 0.24 11.12
C LYS A 47 -17.66 -1.15 10.60
N MET A 48 -16.76 -2.06 10.86
CA MET A 48 -16.98 -3.49 10.66
C MET A 48 -18.09 -3.98 11.59
N LYS A 49 -18.67 -5.16 11.30
CA LYS A 49 -19.69 -5.77 12.15
C LYS A 49 -19.21 -5.84 13.59
N GLU A 50 -20.16 -5.75 14.55
CA GLU A 50 -19.94 -5.84 16.00
C GLU A 50 -19.14 -7.09 16.46
N GLU A 51 -18.99 -8.09 15.60
CA GLU A 51 -18.25 -9.34 15.85
C GLU A 51 -16.72 -9.20 15.76
N PHE A 52 -16.23 -8.08 15.17
CA PHE A 52 -14.81 -7.81 15.07
C PHE A 52 -14.47 -6.63 15.98
N GLU A 53 -13.41 -6.75 16.78
CA GLU A 53 -12.90 -5.61 17.51
C GLU A 53 -12.67 -4.46 16.52
N PRO A 54 -13.20 -3.25 16.78
CA PRO A 54 -13.02 -2.14 15.86
C PRO A 54 -11.52 -1.87 15.73
N ILE A 55 -10.97 -1.98 14.52
CA ILE A 55 -9.69 -1.38 14.20
C ILE A 55 -9.92 0.12 14.29
N VAL A 56 -9.42 0.73 15.34
CA VAL A 56 -9.75 2.12 15.69
C VAL A 56 -9.01 3.10 14.81
N SER A 57 -7.86 2.71 14.26
CA SER A 57 -7.06 3.49 13.32
C SER A 57 -6.04 2.57 12.64
N GLU A 58 -5.89 2.71 11.35
CA GLU A 58 -4.82 2.09 10.56
C GLU A 58 -3.78 3.15 10.15
N VAL A 59 -3.59 4.15 11.00
CA VAL A 59 -2.57 5.19 10.81
C VAL A 59 -1.41 4.90 11.75
N PHE A 60 -0.25 4.71 11.17
CA PHE A 60 0.98 4.51 11.94
C PHE A 60 1.63 5.83 12.35
N ASP A 61 2.54 5.78 13.32
CA ASP A 61 3.37 6.91 13.72
C ASP A 61 4.50 7.11 12.69
N VAL A 62 4.30 8.06 11.77
CA VAL A 62 5.23 8.36 10.68
C VAL A 62 6.58 8.84 11.20
N ASP A 63 6.59 9.69 12.21
CA ASP A 63 7.84 10.21 12.78
C ASP A 63 8.65 9.09 13.44
N ALA A 64 7.98 8.20 14.17
CA ALA A 64 8.64 7.06 14.81
C ALA A 64 9.18 6.07 13.77
N GLN A 65 8.43 5.77 12.69
CA GLN A 65 8.89 4.92 11.59
C GLN A 65 10.12 5.53 10.91
N GLN A 66 10.06 6.81 10.56
CA GLN A 66 11.16 7.48 9.87
C GLN A 66 12.41 7.58 10.74
N ALA A 67 12.25 7.84 12.03
CA ALA A 67 13.36 7.83 12.98
C ALA A 67 14.02 6.45 13.10
N GLU A 68 13.23 5.37 13.13
CA GLU A 68 13.75 4.00 13.16
C GLU A 68 14.48 3.64 11.85
N ILE A 69 13.94 4.05 10.70
CA ILE A 69 14.61 3.87 9.39
C ILE A 69 15.94 4.62 9.37
N ASP A 70 16.00 5.85 9.86
CA ASP A 70 17.25 6.62 9.94
C ASP A 70 18.26 5.96 10.88
N ARG A 71 17.81 5.43 12.02
CA ARG A 71 18.65 4.66 12.96
C ARG A 71 19.26 3.44 12.26
N VAL A 72 18.46 2.64 11.55
CA VAL A 72 18.93 1.44 10.87
C VAL A 72 19.89 1.79 9.75
N ASN A 73 19.61 2.82 8.93
CA ASN A 73 20.54 3.32 7.93
C ASN A 73 21.87 3.77 8.53
N GLY A 74 21.86 4.41 9.72
CA GLY A 74 23.06 4.76 10.46
C GLY A 74 23.91 3.54 10.82
N LEU A 75 23.32 2.50 11.39
CA LEU A 75 24.00 1.24 11.72
C LEU A 75 24.57 0.54 10.48
N ILE A 76 23.87 0.59 9.34
CA ILE A 76 24.37 0.07 8.07
C ILE A 76 25.61 0.83 7.60
N ALA A 77 25.56 2.17 7.65
CA ALA A 77 26.69 3.03 7.27
C ALA A 77 27.93 2.81 8.14
N GLU A 78 27.73 2.60 9.43
CA GLU A 78 28.80 2.24 10.40
C GLU A 78 29.35 0.83 10.17
N GLY A 79 28.60 -0.04 9.48
CA GLY A 79 29.00 -1.42 9.20
C GLY A 79 28.77 -2.39 10.35
N VAL A 80 27.82 -2.08 11.23
CA VAL A 80 27.48 -2.88 12.43
C VAL A 80 27.10 -4.32 12.05
N TYR A 81 26.43 -4.51 10.92
CA TYR A 81 25.99 -5.83 10.43
C TYR A 81 27.08 -6.61 9.65
N GLY A 82 28.28 -6.05 9.53
CA GLY A 82 29.41 -6.71 8.87
C GLY A 82 29.12 -7.04 7.39
N LYS A 83 29.34 -8.33 7.02
CA LYS A 83 29.14 -8.80 5.64
C LYS A 83 27.67 -9.10 5.31
N SER A 84 26.80 -9.26 6.30
CA SER A 84 25.37 -9.58 6.09
C SER A 84 24.64 -8.43 5.41
N VAL A 85 24.98 -7.18 5.74
CA VAL A 85 24.37 -6.01 5.12
C VAL A 85 25.45 -5.12 4.51
N PRO A 86 25.56 -5.07 3.17
CA PRO A 86 26.49 -4.16 2.51
C PRO A 86 26.23 -2.70 2.86
N ARG A 87 27.27 -1.90 3.09
CA ARG A 87 27.13 -0.45 3.44
C ARG A 87 26.37 0.37 2.40
N LYS A 88 26.22 -0.11 1.19
CA LYS A 88 25.42 0.52 0.13
C LYS A 88 23.94 0.14 0.15
N PHE A 89 23.55 -0.83 0.99
CA PHE A 89 22.14 -1.20 1.18
C PHE A 89 21.36 -0.02 1.75
N LYS A 90 20.14 0.18 1.30
CA LYS A 90 19.31 1.31 1.70
C LYS A 90 17.97 0.84 2.23
N VAL A 91 17.55 1.46 3.34
CA VAL A 91 16.19 1.37 3.85
C VAL A 91 15.49 2.68 3.51
N PHE A 92 14.37 2.59 2.80
CA PHE A 92 13.62 3.73 2.30
C PHE A 92 12.39 4.01 3.16
N LYS A 93 12.02 5.29 3.24
CA LYS A 93 10.85 5.80 3.95
C LYS A 93 9.65 5.80 3.00
N GLY A 94 8.73 4.88 3.18
CA GLY A 94 7.54 4.79 2.36
C GLY A 94 6.27 4.85 3.19
N ILE A 95 5.16 4.86 2.46
CA ILE A 95 3.82 4.83 3.01
C ILE A 95 2.88 4.11 2.04
N GLU A 96 1.95 3.31 2.56
CA GLU A 96 0.80 2.83 1.82
C GLU A 96 -0.43 3.64 2.23
N LEU A 97 -0.87 4.52 1.34
CA LEU A 97 -2.03 5.38 1.56
C LEU A 97 -3.32 4.65 1.17
N GLY A 98 -4.20 4.44 2.13
CA GLY A 98 -5.57 4.02 1.87
C GLY A 98 -6.39 5.19 1.32
N LEU A 99 -6.72 5.12 0.04
CA LEU A 99 -7.42 6.17 -0.68
C LEU A 99 -8.93 6.02 -0.57
N GLY A 100 -9.60 7.15 -0.42
CA GLY A 100 -11.04 7.27 -0.39
C GLY A 100 -11.45 8.71 -0.10
N GLU A 101 -12.59 9.13 -0.59
CA GLU A 101 -13.07 10.51 -0.47
C GLU A 101 -13.06 11.03 0.98
N LYS A 102 -13.34 10.14 1.94
CA LYS A 102 -13.34 10.48 3.37
C LYS A 102 -11.95 10.69 3.97
N ASN A 103 -10.90 10.30 3.26
CA ASN A 103 -9.48 10.41 3.71
C ASN A 103 -8.78 11.65 3.13
N HIS A 104 -9.40 12.37 2.21
CA HIS A 104 -8.74 13.39 1.40
C HIS A 104 -8.06 14.49 2.22
N ASP A 105 -8.74 15.06 3.21
CA ASP A 105 -8.18 16.18 3.99
C ASP A 105 -7.00 15.73 4.86
N GLN A 106 -7.14 14.61 5.56
CA GLN A 106 -6.08 14.06 6.39
C GLN A 106 -4.87 13.60 5.55
N THR A 107 -5.12 13.01 4.38
CA THR A 107 -4.06 12.64 3.44
C THR A 107 -3.26 13.85 2.99
N ARG A 108 -3.91 14.96 2.62
CA ARG A 108 -3.22 16.21 2.26
C ARG A 108 -2.40 16.77 3.41
N GLU A 109 -2.96 16.80 4.60
CA GLU A 109 -2.28 17.28 5.80
C GLU A 109 -1.01 16.45 6.06
N LEU A 110 -1.12 15.13 6.05
CA LEU A 110 0.01 14.21 6.24
C LEU A 110 1.12 14.46 5.22
N LEU A 111 0.78 14.47 3.93
CA LEU A 111 1.75 14.65 2.85
C LEU A 111 2.39 16.05 2.83
N SER A 112 1.70 17.05 3.38
CA SER A 112 2.29 18.39 3.54
C SER A 112 3.32 18.46 4.66
N GLY A 113 3.19 17.62 5.68
CA GLY A 113 4.05 17.59 6.86
C GLY A 113 5.24 16.64 6.76
N HIS A 114 5.19 15.65 5.88
CA HIS A 114 6.20 14.58 5.81
C HIS A 114 6.73 14.37 4.39
N LYS A 115 7.95 13.82 4.30
CA LYS A 115 8.58 13.43 3.04
C LYS A 115 8.76 11.91 2.99
N PHE A 116 8.40 11.34 1.87
CA PHE A 116 8.54 9.91 1.62
C PHE A 116 9.42 9.68 0.38
N ASP A 117 10.18 8.58 0.40
CA ASP A 117 10.93 8.09 -0.76
C ASP A 117 10.00 7.37 -1.74
N GLN A 118 8.87 6.83 -1.23
CA GLN A 118 7.86 6.13 -2.01
C GLN A 118 6.47 6.25 -1.38
N ILE A 119 5.49 6.53 -2.22
CA ILE A 119 4.07 6.55 -1.87
C ILE A 119 3.35 5.48 -2.72
N ILE A 120 2.78 4.48 -2.04
CA ILE A 120 1.84 3.54 -2.67
C ILE A 120 0.42 4.07 -2.46
N ALA A 121 -0.32 4.19 -3.55
CA ALA A 121 -1.71 4.58 -3.55
C ALA A 121 -2.60 3.33 -3.62
N SER A 122 -3.34 3.02 -2.56
CA SER A 122 -4.14 1.80 -2.44
C SER A 122 -5.60 2.11 -2.16
N VAL A 123 -6.52 1.25 -2.61
CA VAL A 123 -7.94 1.32 -2.28
C VAL A 123 -8.30 0.11 -1.45
N HIS A 124 -8.45 0.30 -0.13
CA HIS A 124 -8.81 -0.76 0.81
C HIS A 124 -10.31 -0.79 1.10
N TYR A 125 -10.96 0.38 1.15
CA TYR A 125 -12.36 0.52 1.52
C TYR A 125 -13.20 1.12 0.40
N LEU A 126 -14.38 0.52 0.16
CA LEU A 126 -15.36 0.99 -0.80
C LEU A 126 -16.75 0.98 -0.19
N GLU A 127 -17.56 1.99 -0.48
CA GLU A 127 -18.96 2.04 -0.05
C GLU A 127 -19.12 1.75 1.46
N ASP A 128 -18.20 2.30 2.27
CA ASP A 128 -18.14 2.08 3.71
C ASP A 128 -17.97 0.60 4.12
N THR A 129 -17.33 -0.20 3.29
CA THR A 129 -17.03 -1.59 3.57
C THR A 129 -15.62 -1.96 3.11
N ASP A 130 -15.05 -3.00 3.75
CA ASP A 130 -13.87 -3.66 3.25
C ASP A 130 -14.30 -4.88 2.41
N PRO A 131 -13.83 -5.01 1.18
CA PRO A 131 -14.04 -6.21 0.36
C PRO A 131 -13.64 -7.51 1.06
N TYR A 132 -12.65 -7.47 1.97
CA TYR A 132 -12.24 -8.63 2.76
C TYR A 132 -13.39 -9.30 3.53
N PHE A 133 -14.32 -8.50 4.10
CA PHE A 133 -15.38 -9.01 4.99
C PHE A 133 -16.67 -9.39 4.27
N GLY A 134 -16.75 -9.21 2.95
CA GLY A 134 -17.87 -9.68 2.13
C GLY A 134 -19.11 -8.79 1.99
N PRO A 135 -19.47 -7.84 2.91
CA PRO A 135 -20.66 -6.99 2.72
C PRO A 135 -20.62 -6.18 1.42
N TYR A 136 -19.44 -5.81 0.96
CA TYR A 136 -19.25 -5.09 -0.31
C TYR A 136 -19.92 -5.78 -1.50
N TYR A 137 -19.91 -7.11 -1.56
CA TYR A 137 -20.44 -7.87 -2.71
C TYR A 137 -21.95 -8.08 -2.68
N LYS A 138 -22.61 -7.74 -1.58
CA LYS A 138 -24.05 -7.98 -1.42
C LYS A 138 -24.86 -7.24 -2.50
N GLY A 139 -25.66 -7.99 -3.24
CA GLY A 139 -26.51 -7.46 -4.32
C GLY A 139 -25.78 -7.07 -5.60
N LYS A 140 -24.49 -7.39 -5.72
CA LYS A 140 -23.68 -7.14 -6.92
C LYS A 140 -23.29 -8.47 -7.60
N ASN A 141 -23.16 -8.44 -8.91
CA ASN A 141 -22.41 -9.46 -9.63
C ASN A 141 -20.93 -9.08 -9.71
N TRP A 142 -20.07 -10.02 -10.14
CA TRP A 142 -18.63 -9.79 -10.20
C TRP A 142 -18.24 -8.59 -11.08
N LYS A 143 -18.98 -8.37 -12.19
CA LYS A 143 -18.67 -7.30 -13.14
C LYS A 143 -18.98 -5.92 -12.53
N GLU A 144 -20.06 -5.82 -11.79
CA GLU A 144 -20.40 -4.59 -11.04
C GLU A 144 -19.41 -4.33 -9.91
N ALA A 145 -19.07 -5.36 -9.12
CA ALA A 145 -18.16 -5.21 -7.99
C ALA A 145 -16.76 -4.78 -8.45
N TYR A 146 -16.21 -5.47 -9.45
CA TYR A 146 -14.86 -5.19 -9.94
C TYR A 146 -14.80 -3.88 -10.73
N GLY A 147 -15.85 -3.58 -11.52
CA GLY A 147 -15.94 -2.31 -12.24
C GLY A 147 -15.93 -1.11 -11.30
N ARG A 148 -16.73 -1.13 -10.24
CA ARG A 148 -16.76 -0.05 -9.23
C ARG A 148 -15.42 0.10 -8.50
N TYR A 149 -14.72 -0.99 -8.26
CA TYR A 149 -13.39 -0.95 -7.67
C TYR A 149 -12.39 -0.23 -8.59
N LEU A 150 -12.34 -0.60 -9.87
CA LEU A 150 -11.48 0.04 -10.86
C LEU A 150 -11.85 1.52 -11.09
N GLU A 151 -13.14 1.86 -11.10
CA GLU A 151 -13.61 3.25 -11.17
C GLU A 151 -13.13 4.07 -9.96
N THR A 152 -13.15 3.46 -8.77
CA THR A 152 -12.64 4.09 -7.55
C THR A 152 -11.13 4.30 -7.64
N ILE A 153 -10.36 3.30 -8.05
CA ILE A 153 -8.92 3.45 -8.31
C ILE A 153 -8.66 4.64 -9.25
N LEU A 154 -9.33 4.68 -10.40
CA LEU A 154 -9.14 5.74 -11.39
C LEU A 154 -9.47 7.13 -10.84
N ARG A 155 -10.53 7.24 -10.07
CA ARG A 155 -10.93 8.50 -9.43
C ARG A 155 -9.91 8.95 -8.39
N GLU A 156 -9.53 8.05 -7.50
CA GLU A 156 -8.66 8.37 -6.37
C GLU A 156 -7.23 8.66 -6.80
N MET A 157 -6.67 7.92 -7.76
CA MET A 157 -5.34 8.22 -8.27
C MET A 157 -5.28 9.57 -9.00
N ARG A 158 -6.36 9.97 -9.69
CA ARG A 158 -6.46 11.29 -10.32
C ARG A 158 -6.55 12.42 -9.29
N TRP A 159 -7.24 12.15 -8.18
CA TRP A 159 -7.33 13.10 -7.09
C TRP A 159 -5.99 13.28 -6.38
N LEU A 160 -5.29 12.18 -6.06
CA LEU A 160 -4.01 12.23 -5.35
C LEU A 160 -2.93 12.87 -6.21
N GLY A 161 -2.78 12.46 -7.45
CA GLY A 161 -1.84 13.00 -8.44
C GLY A 161 -0.38 12.66 -8.14
N ASP A 162 0.10 12.97 -6.96
CA ASP A 162 1.49 12.74 -6.55
C ASP A 162 1.63 11.48 -5.70
N PHE A 163 1.98 10.37 -6.35
CA PHE A 163 2.30 9.07 -5.78
C PHE A 163 3.27 8.35 -6.71
N ASP A 164 3.83 7.23 -6.30
CA ASP A 164 4.81 6.47 -7.11
C ASP A 164 4.21 5.21 -7.73
N ILE A 165 3.44 4.45 -6.93
CA ILE A 165 2.91 3.14 -7.32
C ILE A 165 1.42 3.07 -7.00
N MET A 166 0.61 2.59 -7.95
CA MET A 166 -0.76 2.15 -7.68
C MET A 166 -0.71 0.72 -7.13
N GLY A 167 -1.12 0.55 -5.88
CA GLY A 167 -1.12 -0.73 -5.17
C GLY A 167 -2.17 -1.70 -5.71
N HIS A 168 -1.95 -2.97 -5.49
CA HIS A 168 -2.81 -4.16 -5.73
C HIS A 168 -4.20 -3.88 -6.36
N PHE A 169 -4.23 -3.50 -7.63
CA PHE A 169 -5.45 -3.17 -8.39
C PHE A 169 -6.49 -4.30 -8.43
N ASP A 170 -6.14 -5.48 -8.03
CA ASP A 170 -7.00 -6.68 -8.03
C ASP A 170 -7.43 -7.13 -6.63
N TYR A 171 -7.17 -6.32 -5.59
CA TYR A 171 -7.55 -6.63 -4.20
C TYR A 171 -9.00 -7.08 -4.06
N VAL A 172 -9.92 -6.43 -4.78
CA VAL A 172 -11.34 -6.79 -4.81
C VAL A 172 -11.62 -8.23 -5.26
N ALA A 173 -10.76 -8.84 -6.05
CA ALA A 173 -10.97 -10.22 -6.50
C ALA A 173 -10.50 -11.27 -5.49
N ARG A 174 -9.59 -10.90 -4.57
CA ARG A 174 -8.95 -11.81 -3.62
C ARG A 174 -9.93 -12.51 -2.68
N TYR A 175 -10.99 -11.81 -2.26
CA TYR A 175 -11.97 -12.29 -1.29
C TYR A 175 -13.38 -12.35 -1.87
N ALA A 176 -13.51 -12.20 -3.17
CA ALA A 176 -14.81 -12.16 -3.85
C ALA A 176 -15.51 -13.53 -3.81
N PRO A 177 -16.83 -13.57 -3.52
CA PRO A 177 -17.59 -14.80 -3.49
C PRO A 177 -18.03 -15.29 -4.88
N TYR A 178 -17.26 -14.98 -5.92
CA TYR A 178 -17.57 -15.29 -7.30
C TYR A 178 -16.63 -16.35 -7.87
N PRO A 179 -17.07 -17.16 -8.86
CA PRO A 179 -16.16 -18.04 -9.59
C PRO A 179 -15.07 -17.29 -10.40
N LYS A 180 -15.25 -16.00 -10.58
CA LYS A 180 -14.29 -15.11 -11.25
C LYS A 180 -13.28 -14.59 -10.23
N GLU A 181 -12.11 -15.19 -10.18
CA GLU A 181 -11.05 -14.91 -9.19
C GLU A 181 -10.02 -13.87 -9.67
N SER A 182 -10.27 -13.21 -10.80
CA SER A 182 -9.30 -12.26 -11.38
C SER A 182 -9.97 -11.08 -12.04
N VAL A 183 -9.34 -9.92 -11.90
CA VAL A 183 -9.69 -8.69 -12.63
C VAL A 183 -8.86 -8.65 -13.92
N LEU A 184 -9.49 -8.92 -15.05
CA LEU A 184 -8.77 -9.05 -16.33
C LEU A 184 -9.06 -7.87 -17.26
N TYR A 185 -8.04 -7.43 -18.00
CA TYR A 185 -8.15 -6.36 -18.99
C TYR A 185 -9.33 -6.57 -19.96
N ARG A 186 -9.51 -7.77 -20.51
CA ARG A 186 -10.58 -8.08 -21.46
C ARG A 186 -12.00 -7.86 -20.92
N ASP A 187 -12.16 -7.83 -19.60
CA ASP A 187 -13.47 -7.66 -18.94
C ASP A 187 -13.80 -6.18 -18.73
N PHE A 188 -12.78 -5.31 -18.67
CA PHE A 188 -12.87 -3.87 -18.38
C PHE A 188 -11.90 -3.03 -19.24
N PRO A 189 -11.84 -3.24 -20.57
CA PRO A 189 -10.79 -2.62 -21.39
C PRO A 189 -10.76 -1.09 -21.28
N GLY A 190 -11.92 -0.44 -21.29
CA GLY A 190 -11.99 1.02 -21.20
C GLY A 190 -11.43 1.59 -19.88
N LEU A 191 -11.70 0.93 -18.74
CA LEU A 191 -11.18 1.36 -17.45
C LEU A 191 -9.66 1.13 -17.36
N PHE A 192 -9.19 -0.02 -17.82
CA PHE A 192 -7.75 -0.30 -17.84
C PHE A 192 -6.99 0.64 -18.79
N ASP A 193 -7.56 0.96 -19.96
CA ASP A 193 -6.95 1.91 -20.88
C ASP A 193 -6.78 3.29 -20.22
N GLU A 194 -7.79 3.76 -19.50
CA GLU A 194 -7.70 5.04 -18.77
C GLU A 194 -6.71 5.00 -17.61
N ILE A 195 -6.69 3.90 -16.83
CA ILE A 195 -5.73 3.70 -15.74
C ILE A 195 -4.30 3.67 -16.30
N PHE A 196 -4.03 2.83 -17.29
CA PHE A 196 -2.69 2.69 -17.87
C PHE A 196 -2.23 3.98 -18.54
N LYS A 197 -3.12 4.66 -19.25
CA LYS A 197 -2.82 5.96 -19.85
C LYS A 197 -2.39 6.96 -18.78
N TYR A 198 -3.15 7.07 -17.69
CA TYR A 198 -2.81 7.98 -16.60
C TYR A 198 -1.46 7.64 -15.97
N LEU A 199 -1.21 6.36 -15.66
CA LEU A 199 0.05 5.91 -15.07
C LEU A 199 1.24 6.22 -15.97
N ILE A 200 1.14 5.91 -17.27
CA ILE A 200 2.20 6.16 -18.26
C ILE A 200 2.47 7.67 -18.43
N GLU A 201 1.42 8.48 -18.62
CA GLU A 201 1.56 9.91 -18.83
C GLU A 201 2.16 10.64 -17.61
N ASN A 202 1.97 10.11 -16.41
CA ASN A 202 2.47 10.70 -15.15
C ASN A 202 3.69 9.95 -14.59
N GLY A 203 4.25 8.96 -15.30
CA GLY A 203 5.44 8.22 -14.87
C GLY A 203 5.24 7.42 -13.59
N LYS A 204 4.02 6.89 -13.36
CA LYS A 204 3.67 6.11 -12.17
C LYS A 204 3.75 4.61 -12.44
N GLY A 205 4.07 3.84 -11.39
CA GLY A 205 4.09 2.38 -11.44
C GLY A 205 2.73 1.74 -11.17
N LEU A 206 2.61 0.47 -11.56
CA LEU A 206 1.51 -0.40 -11.15
C LEU A 206 2.09 -1.60 -10.43
N GLU A 207 1.57 -1.92 -9.27
CA GLU A 207 1.96 -3.11 -8.53
C GLU A 207 1.33 -4.36 -9.16
N VAL A 208 2.14 -5.42 -9.28
CA VAL A 208 1.68 -6.79 -9.50
C VAL A 208 1.93 -7.55 -8.21
N ASN A 209 0.91 -7.61 -7.36
CA ASN A 209 0.95 -8.32 -6.09
C ASN A 209 0.76 -9.83 -6.35
N THR A 210 1.61 -10.67 -5.74
CA THR A 210 1.63 -12.12 -5.98
C THR A 210 1.38 -12.92 -4.71
#